data_2848c9a07f84110656ae18646d6b77ea
#
_entry.id   2848c9a07f84110656ae18646d6b77ea
#
_cell.length_a   1.000
_cell.length_b   1.000
_cell.length_c   1.000
_cell.angle_alpha   90.00
_cell.angle_beta   90.00
_cell.angle_gamma   90.00
#
_symmetry.space_group_name_H-M   'P 1'
#
loop_
_entity.id
_entity.type
_entity.pdbx_description
1 polymer ?
#
loop_
_entity_poly.entity_id
_entity_poly.type
_entity_poly.pdbx_seq_one_letter_code
_entity_poly.pdbx_strand_id
1 'polypeptide(L)'
;MRFIVHPEVKARAPEALAWVRDFLARFDTSLLGWLRIDFGREHRDRQGRIYYKFDGVYGRCWYPTRKQPSIRLSCQVPGPFPCEIITRKKPIYRNSDGTWPVEAKQHRGPVYCDASSGRQWKRIYAKTTVKSLNEGVVWVFAHEAFHWLRKTGQTPGRNNEIEADAFADQMLGKFRAIESRAKDRLFQPTTPPQPIPVQCELFGGP
;
A
#
# COMPACT_ATOMS: atom_id res chain seq x y z
N MET A 1 -18.07 -10.89 -3.92
CA MET A 1 -16.90 -10.15 -4.50
C MET A 1 -16.15 -11.02 -5.52
N ARG A 2 -15.76 -10.47 -6.68
CA ARG A 2 -14.92 -11.13 -7.69
C ARG A 2 -13.47 -10.63 -7.56
N PHE A 3 -12.50 -11.54 -7.36
CA PHE A 3 -11.07 -11.20 -7.24
C PHE A 3 -10.34 -11.61 -8.53
N ILE A 4 -9.84 -10.62 -9.27
CA ILE A 4 -9.19 -10.77 -10.58
C ILE A 4 -7.73 -10.36 -10.45
N VAL A 5 -6.81 -11.25 -10.74
CA VAL A 5 -5.37 -11.00 -10.62
C VAL A 5 -4.67 -11.36 -11.91
N HIS A 6 -3.80 -10.48 -12.41
CA HIS A 6 -2.95 -10.77 -13.56
C HIS A 6 -2.10 -12.01 -13.30
N PRO A 7 -1.95 -12.94 -14.27
CA PRO A 7 -1.22 -14.20 -14.05
C PRO A 7 0.20 -14.01 -13.50
N GLU A 8 0.93 -13.04 -14.01
CA GLU A 8 2.30 -12.74 -13.57
C GLU A 8 2.33 -12.19 -12.13
N VAL A 9 1.38 -11.33 -11.74
CA VAL A 9 1.25 -10.88 -10.34
C VAL A 9 0.95 -12.07 -9.44
N LYS A 10 0.07 -12.98 -9.90
CA LYS A 10 -0.27 -14.19 -9.15
C LYS A 10 0.94 -15.11 -8.93
N ALA A 11 1.81 -15.23 -9.94
CA ALA A 11 3.00 -16.07 -9.85
C ALA A 11 4.12 -15.45 -9.01
N ARG A 12 4.28 -14.10 -9.06
CA ARG A 12 5.47 -13.41 -8.52
C ARG A 12 5.22 -12.66 -7.23
N ALA A 13 3.96 -12.49 -6.79
CA ALA A 13 3.60 -11.77 -5.57
C ALA A 13 2.61 -12.54 -4.69
N PRO A 14 2.84 -13.84 -4.39
CA PRO A 14 1.91 -14.63 -3.60
C PRO A 14 1.75 -14.11 -2.16
N GLU A 15 2.81 -13.59 -1.54
CA GLU A 15 2.79 -13.03 -0.18
C GLU A 15 1.89 -11.79 -0.11
N ALA A 16 2.01 -10.89 -1.07
CA ALA A 16 1.15 -9.71 -1.14
C ALA A 16 -0.31 -10.09 -1.38
N LEU A 17 -0.57 -11.10 -2.22
CA LEU A 17 -1.93 -11.57 -2.46
C LEU A 17 -2.55 -12.26 -1.23
N ALA A 18 -1.75 -12.99 -0.45
CA ALA A 18 -2.17 -13.52 0.84
C ALA A 18 -2.52 -12.37 1.80
N TRP A 19 -1.64 -11.39 1.92
CA TRP A 19 -1.88 -10.21 2.74
C TRP A 19 -3.15 -9.46 2.32
N VAL A 20 -3.40 -9.28 1.02
CA VAL A 20 -4.63 -8.65 0.51
C VAL A 20 -5.88 -9.42 0.93
N ARG A 21 -5.85 -10.76 0.87
CA ARG A 21 -6.97 -11.60 1.31
C ARG A 21 -7.22 -11.47 2.82
N ASP A 22 -6.15 -11.51 3.62
CA ASP A 22 -6.22 -11.35 5.07
C ASP A 22 -6.72 -9.96 5.45
N PHE A 23 -6.35 -8.93 4.68
CA PHE A 23 -6.87 -7.59 4.85
C PHE A 23 -8.39 -7.56 4.59
N LEU A 24 -8.83 -8.07 3.44
CA LEU A 24 -10.24 -8.09 3.05
C LEU A 24 -11.13 -8.87 4.04
N ALA A 25 -10.60 -9.94 4.63
CA ALA A 25 -11.32 -10.77 5.60
C ALA A 25 -11.70 -10.02 6.90
N ARG A 26 -11.10 -8.85 7.16
CA ARG A 26 -11.35 -8.02 8.35
C ARG A 26 -12.50 -7.02 8.16
N PHE A 27 -13.03 -6.90 6.96
CA PHE A 27 -14.01 -5.87 6.60
C PHE A 27 -15.24 -6.46 5.90
N ASP A 28 -16.34 -5.73 5.95
CA ASP A 28 -17.52 -6.10 5.18
C ASP A 28 -17.30 -5.82 3.69
N THR A 29 -17.22 -6.88 2.91
CA THR A 29 -17.04 -6.84 1.45
C THR A 29 -18.33 -6.95 0.66
N SER A 30 -19.50 -6.89 1.29
CA SER A 30 -20.80 -7.09 0.64
C SER A 30 -21.06 -6.13 -0.52
N LEU A 31 -20.64 -4.88 -0.38
CA LEU A 31 -20.74 -3.85 -1.42
C LEU A 31 -19.58 -3.88 -2.43
N LEU A 32 -18.55 -4.67 -2.22
CA LEU A 32 -17.40 -4.78 -3.11
C LEU A 32 -17.67 -5.81 -4.21
N GLY A 33 -18.02 -5.35 -5.41
CA GLY A 33 -18.34 -6.23 -6.55
C GLY A 33 -17.12 -6.94 -7.11
N TRP A 34 -16.02 -6.21 -7.33
CA TRP A 34 -14.76 -6.81 -7.74
C TRP A 34 -13.53 -6.00 -7.29
N LEU A 35 -12.44 -6.71 -7.15
CA LEU A 35 -11.08 -6.19 -7.02
C LEU A 35 -10.24 -6.76 -8.17
N ARG A 36 -9.59 -5.88 -8.93
CA ARG A 36 -8.64 -6.24 -9.98
C ARG A 36 -7.24 -5.74 -9.63
N ILE A 37 -6.26 -6.63 -9.72
CA ILE A 37 -4.84 -6.29 -9.57
C ILE A 37 -4.14 -6.65 -10.89
N ASP A 38 -3.56 -5.63 -11.51
CA ASP A 38 -2.95 -5.71 -12.83
C ASP A 38 -1.69 -4.84 -12.89
N PHE A 39 -0.91 -4.94 -13.96
CA PHE A 39 0.17 -4.00 -14.24
C PHE A 39 -0.38 -2.75 -14.94
N GLY A 40 0.36 -1.64 -14.86
CA GLY A 40 0.23 -0.54 -15.79
C GLY A 40 0.46 -1.02 -17.23
N ARG A 41 0.06 -0.23 -18.23
CA ARG A 41 0.32 -0.59 -19.63
C ARG A 41 1.81 -0.71 -19.88
N GLU A 42 2.21 -1.87 -20.41
CA GLU A 42 3.56 -2.08 -20.90
C GLU A 42 3.79 -1.20 -22.13
N HIS A 43 4.86 -0.43 -22.10
CA HIS A 43 5.37 0.31 -23.24
C HIS A 43 6.82 -0.08 -23.46
N ARG A 44 7.28 0.03 -24.71
CA ARG A 44 8.70 -0.13 -25.06
C ARG A 44 9.22 1.20 -25.58
N ASP A 45 10.36 1.64 -25.06
CA ASP A 45 11.05 2.80 -25.62
C ASP A 45 11.73 2.44 -26.96
N ARG A 46 12.36 3.46 -27.59
CA ARG A 46 13.06 3.26 -28.86
C ARG A 46 14.26 2.31 -28.76
N GLN A 47 14.77 2.07 -27.56
CA GLN A 47 15.86 1.14 -27.24
C GLN A 47 15.33 -0.25 -26.84
N GLY A 48 14.01 -0.49 -26.94
CA GLY A 48 13.37 -1.76 -26.60
C GLY A 48 13.23 -2.02 -25.11
N ARG A 49 13.55 -1.05 -24.23
CA ARG A 49 13.40 -1.20 -22.78
C ARG A 49 11.93 -1.14 -22.41
N ILE A 50 11.50 -2.10 -21.62
CA ILE A 50 10.13 -2.17 -21.10
C ILE A 50 9.97 -1.18 -19.95
N TYR A 51 8.95 -0.35 -20.04
CA TYR A 51 8.49 0.47 -18.95
C TYR A 51 6.97 0.43 -18.87
N TYR A 52 6.45 0.61 -17.66
CA TYR A 52 5.00 0.65 -17.44
C TYR A 52 4.55 2.10 -17.38
N LYS A 53 3.78 2.51 -18.39
CA LYS A 53 3.19 3.85 -18.40
C LYS A 53 1.94 3.84 -17.54
N PHE A 54 1.99 4.66 -16.52
CA PHE A 54 0.82 5.00 -15.74
C PHE A 54 0.18 6.23 -16.36
N ASP A 55 -1.12 6.18 -16.58
CA ASP A 55 -1.91 7.35 -16.98
C ASP A 55 -2.10 8.32 -15.79
N GLY A 56 -1.07 8.44 -14.94
CA GLY A 56 -1.03 9.26 -13.74
C GLY A 56 -1.82 8.71 -12.54
N VAL A 57 -2.38 7.51 -12.66
CA VAL A 57 -3.24 6.92 -11.63
C VAL A 57 -2.84 5.47 -11.42
N TYR A 58 -2.31 5.14 -10.23
CA TYR A 58 -1.95 3.76 -9.86
C TYR A 58 -3.16 2.87 -9.58
N GLY A 59 -4.33 3.47 -9.39
CA GLY A 59 -5.54 2.72 -9.14
C GLY A 59 -6.80 3.55 -9.27
N ARG A 60 -7.94 2.93 -9.08
CA ARG A 60 -9.26 3.60 -9.04
C ARG A 60 -10.22 2.84 -8.16
N CYS A 61 -10.90 3.58 -7.31
CA CYS A 61 -12.09 3.14 -6.60
C CYS A 61 -13.33 3.73 -7.30
N TRP A 62 -14.11 2.90 -7.98
CA TRP A 62 -15.39 3.33 -8.55
C TRP A 62 -16.52 3.11 -7.55
N TYR A 63 -17.28 4.16 -7.32
CA TYR A 63 -18.43 4.15 -6.43
C TYR A 63 -19.69 3.60 -7.12
N PRO A 64 -20.68 3.15 -6.34
CA PRO A 64 -21.92 2.66 -6.88
C PRO A 64 -22.63 3.71 -7.74
N THR A 65 -23.25 3.24 -8.81
CA THR A 65 -24.17 4.02 -9.67
C THR A 65 -25.47 3.26 -9.83
N ARG A 66 -26.53 3.89 -10.38
CA ARG A 66 -27.77 3.20 -10.70
C ARG A 66 -27.60 1.98 -11.59
N LYS A 67 -26.63 2.03 -12.55
CA LYS A 67 -26.33 0.92 -13.47
C LYS A 67 -25.42 -0.13 -12.88
N GLN A 68 -24.64 0.22 -11.86
CA GLN A 68 -23.66 -0.66 -11.22
C GLN A 68 -23.67 -0.40 -9.71
N PRO A 69 -24.44 -1.17 -8.95
CA PRO A 69 -24.69 -0.90 -7.52
C PRO A 69 -23.55 -1.31 -6.61
N SER A 70 -22.45 -1.84 -7.15
CA SER A 70 -21.29 -2.28 -6.36
C SER A 70 -20.09 -1.35 -6.51
N ILE A 71 -19.25 -1.30 -5.47
CA ILE A 71 -17.94 -0.65 -5.50
C ILE A 71 -16.96 -1.56 -6.27
N ARG A 72 -16.04 -0.97 -6.99
CA ARG A 72 -15.04 -1.69 -7.78
C ARG A 72 -13.67 -1.09 -7.54
N LEU A 73 -12.68 -1.93 -7.29
CA LEU A 73 -11.29 -1.51 -7.10
C LEU A 73 -10.43 -2.01 -8.26
N SER A 74 -9.65 -1.14 -8.86
CA SER A 74 -8.62 -1.49 -9.82
C SER A 74 -7.28 -1.00 -9.33
N CYS A 75 -6.32 -1.88 -9.21
CA CYS A 75 -4.96 -1.61 -8.80
C CYS A 75 -4.03 -1.85 -9.99
N GLN A 76 -3.35 -0.81 -10.46
CA GLN A 76 -2.32 -0.90 -11.49
C GLN A 76 -0.96 -0.81 -10.80
N VAL A 77 -0.29 -1.95 -10.67
CA VAL A 77 0.96 -2.02 -9.94
C VAL A 77 2.08 -1.37 -10.75
N PRO A 78 2.88 -0.46 -10.13
CA PRO A 78 4.03 0.16 -10.80
C PRO A 78 5.15 -0.85 -11.10
N GLY A 79 6.08 -0.43 -11.93
CA GLY A 79 7.32 -1.17 -12.23
C GLY A 79 8.15 -0.42 -13.26
N PRO A 80 9.38 -0.84 -13.55
CA PRO A 80 10.15 -1.87 -12.84
C PRO A 80 10.54 -1.46 -11.40
N PHE A 81 10.92 -2.45 -10.59
CA PHE A 81 11.32 -2.23 -9.19
C PHE A 81 12.85 -2.21 -9.05
N PRO A 82 13.40 -1.43 -8.06
CA PRO A 82 12.66 -0.52 -7.18
C PRO A 82 12.12 0.70 -7.91
N CYS A 83 10.98 1.23 -7.46
CA CYS A 83 10.42 2.45 -8.02
C CYS A 83 9.95 3.42 -6.92
N GLU A 84 9.75 4.68 -7.29
CA GLU A 84 9.24 5.71 -6.40
C GLU A 84 7.80 6.06 -6.75
N ILE A 85 6.94 6.03 -5.76
CA ILE A 85 5.56 6.54 -5.85
C ILE A 85 5.53 7.94 -5.25
N ILE A 86 4.98 8.89 -6.00
CA ILE A 86 4.78 10.26 -5.50
C ILE A 86 3.52 10.28 -4.65
N THR A 87 3.68 10.60 -3.37
CA THR A 87 2.61 10.69 -2.39
C THR A 87 2.30 12.13 -2.03
N ARG A 88 1.03 12.42 -1.74
CA ARG A 88 0.58 13.75 -1.32
C ARG A 88 0.69 13.87 0.19
N LYS A 89 1.21 14.98 0.65
CA LYS A 89 1.25 15.32 2.08
C LYS A 89 0.33 16.51 2.37
N LYS A 90 0.04 16.74 3.64
CA LYS A 90 -0.76 17.90 4.03
C LYS A 90 -0.15 19.19 3.48
N PRO A 91 -0.95 20.12 2.96
CA PRO A 91 -0.44 21.38 2.47
C PRO A 91 0.20 22.18 3.62
N ILE A 92 1.26 22.92 3.30
CA ILE A 92 1.88 23.83 4.25
C ILE A 92 1.37 25.24 3.95
N TYR A 93 0.80 25.85 4.96
CA TYR A 93 0.28 27.22 4.88
C TYR A 93 1.35 28.24 5.23
N ARG A 94 1.28 29.42 4.61
CA ARG A 94 2.06 30.58 4.98
C ARG A 94 1.67 31.04 6.39
N ASN A 95 2.65 31.43 7.18
CA ASN A 95 2.43 31.96 8.53
C ASN A 95 1.70 33.31 8.48
N SER A 96 1.11 33.70 9.61
CA SER A 96 0.42 34.99 9.73
C SER A 96 1.36 36.19 9.57
N ASP A 97 2.64 36.04 9.86
CA ASP A 97 3.69 37.03 9.64
C ASP A 97 4.17 37.14 8.18
N GLY A 98 3.58 36.39 7.29
CA GLY A 98 3.95 36.35 5.87
C GLY A 98 5.17 35.49 5.55
N THR A 99 5.76 34.77 6.51
CA THR A 99 6.89 33.87 6.27
C THR A 99 6.41 32.45 5.89
N TRP A 100 7.29 31.66 5.28
CA TRP A 100 7.04 30.24 5.03
C TRP A 100 7.72 29.40 6.10
N PRO A 101 7.07 28.36 6.64
CA PRO A 101 7.74 27.33 7.44
C PRO A 101 8.96 26.75 6.73
N VAL A 102 9.95 26.28 7.50
CA VAL A 102 11.22 25.78 6.96
C VAL A 102 11.00 24.67 5.94
N GLU A 103 10.09 23.76 6.21
CA GLU A 103 9.74 22.65 5.34
C GLU A 103 9.22 23.12 3.98
N ALA A 104 8.45 24.21 3.96
CA ALA A 104 7.91 24.79 2.72
C ALA A 104 8.97 25.46 1.85
N LYS A 105 10.09 25.92 2.46
CA LYS A 105 11.20 26.56 1.73
C LYS A 105 11.92 25.56 0.82
N GLN A 106 11.95 24.29 1.20
CA GLN A 106 12.58 23.20 0.44
C GLN A 106 11.75 22.76 -0.78
N HIS A 107 10.45 23.10 -0.80
CA HIS A 107 9.55 22.70 -1.88
C HIS A 107 9.40 23.81 -2.92
N ARG A 108 9.98 23.58 -4.11
CA ARG A 108 9.86 24.44 -5.29
C ARG A 108 8.57 24.12 -6.03
N GLY A 109 7.44 24.58 -5.53
CA GLY A 109 6.13 24.37 -6.18
C GLY A 109 5.34 25.66 -6.27
N PRO A 110 4.24 25.68 -7.05
CA PRO A 110 3.36 26.84 -7.12
C PRO A 110 2.77 27.16 -5.74
N VAL A 111 2.57 28.44 -5.51
CA VAL A 111 1.82 28.93 -4.36
C VAL A 111 0.35 29.03 -4.78
N TYR A 112 -0.50 28.43 -3.99
CA TYR A 112 -1.96 28.51 -4.15
C TYR A 112 -2.52 29.50 -3.14
N CYS A 113 -3.64 30.13 -3.50
CA CYS A 113 -4.38 31.01 -2.61
C CYS A 113 -5.78 30.44 -2.42
N ASP A 114 -6.21 30.33 -1.18
CA ASP A 114 -7.59 29.97 -0.85
C ASP A 114 -8.46 31.20 -1.09
N ALA A 115 -9.42 31.10 -2.01
CA ALA A 115 -10.27 32.19 -2.41
C ALA A 115 -11.17 32.71 -1.27
N SER A 116 -11.51 31.85 -0.30
CA SER A 116 -12.39 32.21 0.81
C SER A 116 -11.68 32.90 1.97
N SER A 117 -10.45 32.48 2.26
CA SER A 117 -9.67 32.97 3.42
C SER A 117 -8.49 33.84 3.05
N GLY A 118 -8.13 33.91 1.76
CA GLY A 118 -6.91 34.59 1.29
C GLY A 118 -5.60 33.89 1.72
N ARG A 119 -5.67 32.76 2.43
CA ARG A 119 -4.48 32.06 2.92
C ARG A 119 -3.70 31.44 1.78
N GLN A 120 -2.40 31.70 1.78
CA GLN A 120 -1.48 31.09 0.82
C GLN A 120 -0.97 29.74 1.33
N TRP A 121 -0.86 28.77 0.44
CA TRP A 121 -0.37 27.44 0.75
C TRP A 121 0.41 26.81 -0.40
N LYS A 122 1.27 25.85 -0.07
CA LYS A 122 1.99 25.00 -1.03
C LYS A 122 1.54 23.56 -0.92
N ARG A 123 1.40 22.91 -2.09
CA ARG A 123 1.19 21.46 -2.15
C ARG A 123 2.51 20.75 -1.90
N ILE A 124 2.51 19.83 -0.96
CA ILE A 124 3.69 19.07 -0.60
C ILE A 124 3.56 17.65 -1.16
N TYR A 125 4.63 17.21 -1.75
CA TYR A 125 4.78 15.83 -2.22
C TYR A 125 5.96 15.19 -1.50
N ALA A 126 5.84 13.91 -1.21
CA ALA A 126 6.93 13.07 -0.77
C ALA A 126 7.07 11.88 -1.74
N LYS A 127 8.10 11.09 -1.55
CA LYS A 127 8.33 9.89 -2.33
C LYS A 127 8.33 8.69 -1.39
N THR A 128 7.58 7.67 -1.77
CA THR A 128 7.60 6.37 -1.10
C THR A 128 8.32 5.38 -2.01
N THR A 129 9.45 4.86 -1.57
CA THR A 129 10.18 3.84 -2.32
C THR A 129 9.51 2.49 -2.14
N VAL A 130 9.17 1.87 -3.26
CA VAL A 130 8.60 0.52 -3.36
C VAL A 130 9.68 -0.39 -3.94
N LYS A 131 10.09 -1.40 -3.20
CA LYS A 131 11.29 -2.20 -3.49
C LYS A 131 11.00 -3.44 -4.34
N SER A 132 9.77 -3.93 -4.32
CA SER A 132 9.39 -5.20 -4.96
C SER A 132 7.95 -5.16 -5.48
N LEU A 133 7.60 -6.15 -6.31
CA LEU A 133 6.24 -6.36 -6.78
C LEU A 133 5.26 -6.57 -5.61
N ASN A 134 5.66 -7.32 -4.58
CA ASN A 134 4.85 -7.50 -3.37
C ASN A 134 4.52 -6.15 -2.72
N GLU A 135 5.53 -5.31 -2.51
CA GLU A 135 5.33 -3.97 -1.93
C GLU A 135 4.44 -3.09 -2.81
N GLY A 136 4.59 -3.18 -4.14
CA GLY A 136 3.77 -2.44 -5.09
C GLY A 136 2.30 -2.83 -5.03
N VAL A 137 2.02 -4.13 -4.98
CA VAL A 137 0.65 -4.66 -4.82
C VAL A 137 0.04 -4.15 -3.52
N VAL A 138 0.77 -4.25 -2.39
CA VAL A 138 0.28 -3.83 -1.07
C VAL A 138 -0.01 -2.35 -1.05
N TRP A 139 0.90 -1.51 -1.55
CA TRP A 139 0.74 -0.06 -1.50
C TRP A 139 -0.45 0.41 -2.32
N VAL A 140 -0.53 -0.01 -3.61
CA VAL A 140 -1.61 0.42 -4.50
C VAL A 140 -2.97 -0.10 -4.02
N PHE A 141 -3.03 -1.37 -3.59
CA PHE A 141 -4.26 -1.93 -3.03
C PHE A 141 -4.70 -1.16 -1.78
N ALA A 142 -3.79 -0.88 -0.85
CA ALA A 142 -4.13 -0.17 0.39
C ALA A 142 -4.66 1.24 0.12
N HIS A 143 -4.09 1.96 -0.85
CA HIS A 143 -4.57 3.27 -1.29
C HIS A 143 -6.03 3.20 -1.75
N GLU A 144 -6.35 2.28 -2.67
CA GLU A 144 -7.71 2.13 -3.20
C GLU A 144 -8.68 1.55 -2.18
N ALA A 145 -8.21 0.64 -1.32
CA ALA A 145 -8.98 0.09 -0.23
C ALA A 145 -9.39 1.17 0.78
N PHE A 146 -8.53 2.16 1.04
CA PHE A 146 -8.89 3.29 1.89
C PHE A 146 -10.13 4.02 1.36
N HIS A 147 -10.18 4.34 0.07
CA HIS A 147 -11.34 4.99 -0.55
C HIS A 147 -12.61 4.14 -0.42
N TRP A 148 -12.51 2.81 -0.60
CA TRP A 148 -13.62 1.89 -0.38
C TRP A 148 -14.08 1.89 1.07
N LEU A 149 -13.17 1.71 2.03
CA LEU A 149 -13.49 1.68 3.47
C LEU A 149 -14.11 2.99 3.93
N ARG A 150 -13.64 4.12 3.41
CA ARG A 150 -14.24 5.44 3.69
C ARG A 150 -15.64 5.56 3.14
N LYS A 151 -15.85 5.10 1.92
CA LYS A 151 -17.18 5.15 1.26
C LYS A 151 -18.21 4.28 1.95
N THR A 152 -17.78 3.17 2.54
CA THR A 152 -18.64 2.23 3.27
C THR A 152 -18.73 2.51 4.77
N GLY A 153 -18.09 3.56 5.27
CA GLY A 153 -18.11 3.93 6.70
C GLY A 153 -17.30 3.01 7.61
N GLN A 154 -16.49 2.12 7.05
CA GLN A 154 -15.70 1.13 7.81
C GLN A 154 -14.41 1.68 8.40
N THR A 155 -14.00 2.90 8.04
CA THR A 155 -12.87 3.60 8.65
C THR A 155 -13.20 5.08 8.85
N PRO A 156 -12.75 5.73 9.94
CA PRO A 156 -12.97 7.15 10.20
C PRO A 156 -12.03 8.03 9.35
N GLY A 157 -12.35 9.32 9.20
CA GLY A 157 -11.53 10.33 8.53
C GLY A 157 -12.18 10.88 7.27
N ARG A 158 -11.46 11.66 6.47
CA ARG A 158 -11.92 12.24 5.20
C ARG A 158 -11.54 11.34 4.03
N ASN A 159 -12.42 11.23 3.05
CA ASN A 159 -12.10 10.50 1.82
C ASN A 159 -11.34 11.41 0.85
N ASN A 160 -10.03 11.45 0.99
CA ASN A 160 -9.14 12.26 0.15
C ASN A 160 -7.81 11.53 -0.09
N GLU A 161 -7.07 11.97 -1.10
CA GLU A 161 -5.82 11.37 -1.56
C GLU A 161 -4.70 11.43 -0.50
N ILE A 162 -4.68 12.47 0.34
CA ILE A 162 -3.63 12.63 1.36
C ILE A 162 -3.76 11.54 2.43
N GLU A 163 -4.99 11.27 2.85
CA GLU A 163 -5.26 10.23 3.83
C GLU A 163 -5.11 8.83 3.23
N ALA A 164 -5.47 8.66 1.93
CA ALA A 164 -5.25 7.41 1.21
C ALA A 164 -3.75 7.09 1.06
N ASP A 165 -2.93 8.08 0.68
CA ASP A 165 -1.47 7.93 0.59
C ASP A 165 -0.86 7.60 1.96
N ALA A 166 -1.30 8.29 3.03
CA ALA A 166 -0.81 8.02 4.39
C ALA A 166 -1.21 6.62 4.88
N PHE A 167 -2.42 6.18 4.55
CA PHE A 167 -2.87 4.83 4.87
C PHE A 167 -2.08 3.77 4.10
N ALA A 168 -1.80 3.99 2.82
CA ALA A 168 -0.99 3.09 2.01
C ALA A 168 0.45 2.98 2.55
N ASP A 169 1.08 4.09 2.92
CA ASP A 169 2.40 4.11 3.56
C ASP A 169 2.41 3.32 4.88
N GLN A 170 1.37 3.48 5.71
CA GLN A 170 1.22 2.73 6.96
C GLN A 170 1.08 1.22 6.71
N MET A 171 0.26 0.83 5.73
CA MET A 171 0.04 -0.59 5.40
C MET A 171 1.29 -1.23 4.81
N LEU A 172 2.03 -0.50 3.98
CA LEU A 172 3.34 -0.93 3.48
C LEU A 172 4.33 -1.17 4.63
N GLY A 173 4.37 -0.26 5.62
CA GLY A 173 5.21 -0.44 6.82
C GLY A 173 4.86 -1.71 7.60
N LYS A 174 3.56 -2.00 7.78
CA LYS A 174 3.10 -3.24 8.43
C LYS A 174 3.48 -4.49 7.64
N PHE A 175 3.35 -4.45 6.32
CA PHE A 175 3.72 -5.56 5.44
C PHE A 175 5.23 -5.86 5.54
N ARG A 176 6.08 -4.83 5.47
CA ARG A 176 7.54 -4.96 5.65
C ARG A 176 7.92 -5.60 6.99
N ALA A 177 7.23 -5.21 8.06
CA ALA A 177 7.47 -5.79 9.37
C ALA A 177 7.11 -7.29 9.44
N ILE A 178 6.07 -7.71 8.71
CA ILE A 178 5.70 -9.13 8.59
C ILE A 178 6.76 -9.90 7.79
N GLU A 179 7.19 -9.37 6.64
CA GLU A 179 8.23 -10.00 5.81
C GLU A 179 9.57 -10.14 6.57
N SER A 180 9.96 -9.11 7.34
CA SER A 180 11.18 -9.17 8.15
C SER A 180 11.10 -10.29 9.18
N ARG A 181 10.02 -10.36 9.95
CA ARG A 181 9.82 -11.42 10.95
C ARG A 181 9.79 -12.83 10.35
N ALA A 182 9.23 -12.99 9.15
CA ALA A 182 9.22 -14.27 8.45
C ALA A 182 10.65 -14.70 8.06
N LYS A 183 11.46 -13.78 7.58
CA LYS A 183 12.89 -14.03 7.28
C LYS A 183 13.68 -14.39 8.54
N ASP A 184 13.51 -13.63 9.62
CA ASP A 184 14.21 -13.89 10.90
C ASP A 184 13.91 -15.29 11.44
N ARG A 185 12.67 -15.79 11.29
CA ARG A 185 12.31 -17.16 11.69
C ARG A 185 12.99 -18.23 10.85
N LEU A 186 13.20 -17.99 9.56
CA LEU A 186 13.89 -18.93 8.66
C LEU A 186 15.39 -19.02 8.95
N PHE A 187 15.98 -17.98 9.54
CA PHE A 187 17.41 -17.92 9.89
C PHE A 187 17.72 -18.23 11.35
N GLN A 188 16.69 -18.50 12.19
CA GLN A 188 16.98 -19.01 13.53
C GLN A 188 17.53 -20.43 13.41
N PRO A 189 18.75 -20.72 13.93
CA PRO A 189 19.26 -22.06 13.97
C PRO A 189 18.29 -22.92 14.81
N THR A 190 17.79 -23.98 14.21
CA THR A 190 17.03 -24.99 14.96
C THR A 190 17.92 -25.49 16.09
N THR A 191 17.61 -25.10 17.32
CA THR A 191 18.29 -25.66 18.49
C THR A 191 18.15 -27.18 18.42
N PRO A 192 19.25 -27.94 18.36
CA PRO A 192 19.14 -29.39 18.31
C PRO A 192 18.29 -29.84 19.51
N PRO A 193 17.43 -30.84 19.33
CA PRO A 193 16.62 -31.36 20.44
C PRO A 193 17.56 -31.72 21.59
N GLN A 194 17.29 -31.20 22.78
CA GLN A 194 18.06 -31.55 23.96
C GLN A 194 17.89 -33.06 24.15
N PRO A 195 19.00 -33.83 24.40
CA PRO A 195 18.90 -35.24 24.66
C PRO A 195 17.99 -35.43 25.87
N ILE A 196 16.96 -36.25 25.68
CA ILE A 196 16.07 -36.64 26.77
C ILE A 196 16.92 -37.30 27.83
N PRO A 197 16.91 -36.83 29.09
CA PRO A 197 17.66 -37.49 30.16
C PRO A 197 17.13 -38.93 30.30
N VAL A 198 17.99 -39.90 30.00
CA VAL A 198 17.69 -41.30 30.25
C VAL A 198 17.66 -41.48 31.78
N GLN A 199 16.47 -41.59 32.37
CA GLN A 199 16.33 -42.04 33.74
C GLN A 199 16.82 -43.48 33.81
N CYS A 200 18.04 -43.68 34.29
CA CYS A 200 18.48 -45.01 34.74
C CYS A 200 17.68 -45.34 36.00
N GLU A 201 16.61 -46.12 35.83
CA GLU A 201 16.02 -46.84 36.97
C GLU A 201 17.04 -47.85 37.49
N LEU A 202 17.67 -47.52 38.59
CA LEU A 202 18.44 -48.45 39.38
C LEU A 202 17.43 -49.46 40.00
N PHE A 203 17.27 -50.59 39.34
CA PHE A 203 16.66 -51.77 39.97
C PHE A 203 17.58 -52.24 41.09
N GLY A 204 17.31 -51.82 42.31
CA GLY A 204 17.79 -52.40 43.54
C GLY A 204 16.84 -53.53 43.87
N GLY A 205 17.24 -54.75 43.66
CA GLY A 205 16.63 -55.96 44.24
C GLY A 205 17.53 -56.55 45.31
N PRO A 206 17.07 -57.53 45.99
CA PRO A 206 16.61 -57.60 47.37
C PRO A 206 17.72 -57.81 48.38
#